data_cf467a225129051cc03f3e2fb239e773
#
_entry.id   cf467a225129051cc03f3e2fb239e773
#
_cell.length_a   1.000
_cell.length_b   1.000
_cell.length_c   1.000
_cell.angle_alpha   90.00
_cell.angle_beta   90.00
_cell.angle_gamma   90.00
#
_symmetry.space_group_name_H-M   'P 1'
#
loop_
_entity.id
_entity.type
_entity.pdbx_description
1 polymer ?
#
loop_
_entity_poly.entity_id
_entity_poly.type
_entity_poly.pdbx_seq_one_letter_code
_entity_poly.pdbx_strand_id
1 'polypeptide(L)'
;TSQKPECVIKAEAEFYEKNNANPLRGFYPLSIAATKEYEDARETVREFINAGSTKEIIFTRNTTEGINLVAYSYALNNLKAGDEIAVSIMEHHSNILPWQMAARMTGAKLVYLDCEKDGTLSDETLAAGINEHTKIVAVGHVSNVLGCVNPVKKIAAMAHAAGAIMVVDAAQSAPHMKIDVKDMDADFLAFSGH
;
A
#
# COMPACT_ATOMS: atom_id res chain seq x y z
N THR A 1 -10.96 2.63 -13.33
CA THR A 1 -10.20 3.12 -14.50
C THR A 1 -10.76 4.47 -14.92
N SER A 2 -9.92 5.50 -14.96
CA SER A 2 -10.29 6.86 -15.33
C SER A 2 -9.63 7.27 -16.65
N GLN A 3 -10.20 8.29 -17.31
CA GLN A 3 -9.56 8.91 -18.48
C GLN A 3 -8.27 9.62 -18.03
N LYS A 4 -7.21 9.50 -18.83
CA LYS A 4 -5.94 10.15 -18.52
C LYS A 4 -6.01 11.64 -18.82
N PRO A 5 -5.54 12.53 -17.93
CA PRO A 5 -5.37 13.94 -18.23
C PRO A 5 -4.42 14.13 -19.42
N GLU A 6 -4.66 15.16 -20.23
CA GLU A 6 -3.82 15.46 -21.40
C GLU A 6 -2.36 15.70 -21.02
N CYS A 7 -2.09 16.30 -19.87
CA CYS A 7 -0.73 16.51 -19.38
C CYS A 7 0.03 15.20 -19.12
N VAL A 8 -0.66 14.14 -18.65
CA VAL A 8 -0.06 12.82 -18.45
C VAL A 8 0.30 12.18 -19.80
N ILE A 9 -0.64 12.22 -20.76
CA ILE A 9 -0.43 11.69 -22.11
C ILE A 9 0.75 12.39 -22.79
N LYS A 10 0.80 13.73 -22.69
CA LYS A 10 1.92 14.52 -23.26
C LYS A 10 3.25 14.21 -22.60
N ALA A 11 3.31 14.10 -21.27
CA ALA A 11 4.55 13.78 -20.55
C ALA A 11 5.10 12.40 -20.95
N GLU A 12 4.23 11.40 -21.11
CA GLU A 12 4.63 10.07 -21.60
C GLU A 12 5.16 10.12 -23.03
N ALA A 13 4.44 10.80 -23.93
CA ALA A 13 4.89 10.96 -25.32
C ALA A 13 6.24 11.68 -25.42
N GLU A 14 6.39 12.78 -24.69
CA GLU A 14 7.64 13.57 -24.67
C GLU A 14 8.83 12.77 -24.13
N PHE A 15 8.61 11.94 -23.11
CA PHE A 15 9.66 11.05 -22.62
C PHE A 15 10.13 10.08 -23.70
N TYR A 16 9.19 9.42 -24.40
CA TYR A 16 9.54 8.51 -25.49
C TYR A 16 10.22 9.22 -26.67
N GLU A 17 9.81 10.43 -27.00
CA GLU A 17 10.38 11.20 -28.12
C GLU A 17 11.77 11.76 -27.82
N LYS A 18 12.04 12.17 -26.58
CA LYS A 18 13.21 12.97 -26.22
C LYS A 18 14.23 12.23 -25.34
N ASN A 19 13.77 11.47 -24.35
CA ASN A 19 14.61 11.00 -23.23
C ASN A 19 14.53 9.48 -23.02
N ASN A 20 13.96 8.73 -23.98
CA ASN A 20 13.81 7.29 -23.86
C ASN A 20 15.16 6.56 -23.83
N ALA A 21 15.67 6.28 -22.66
CA ALA A 21 16.90 5.54 -22.42
C ALA A 21 16.80 4.73 -21.13
N ASN A 22 17.75 3.80 -20.91
CA ASN A 22 17.82 3.01 -19.70
C ASN A 22 18.25 3.89 -18.50
N PRO A 23 17.38 4.18 -17.53
CA PRO A 23 17.78 4.89 -16.32
C PRO A 23 18.77 4.05 -15.52
N LEU A 24 19.63 4.70 -14.73
CA LEU A 24 20.59 4.07 -13.80
C LEU A 24 21.66 3.16 -14.45
N ARG A 25 21.78 3.12 -15.77
CA ARG A 25 22.63 2.16 -16.49
C ARG A 25 23.74 2.77 -17.35
N GLY A 26 23.84 4.09 -17.49
CA GLY A 26 24.83 4.71 -18.36
C GLY A 26 25.25 6.10 -17.96
N PHE A 27 26.40 6.53 -18.51
CA PHE A 27 26.96 7.86 -18.30
C PHE A 27 26.77 8.79 -19.52
N TYR A 28 26.00 8.36 -20.51
CA TYR A 28 25.68 9.18 -21.68
C TYR A 28 24.47 10.09 -21.41
N PRO A 29 24.35 11.23 -22.12
CA PRO A 29 23.39 12.29 -21.78
C PRO A 29 21.94 11.82 -21.63
N LEU A 30 21.44 10.96 -22.53
CA LEU A 30 20.06 10.44 -22.48
C LEU A 30 19.80 9.56 -21.25
N SER A 31 20.78 8.72 -20.86
CA SER A 31 20.63 7.90 -19.65
C SER A 31 20.63 8.74 -18.37
N ILE A 32 21.43 9.82 -18.35
CA ILE A 32 21.45 10.78 -17.24
C ILE A 32 20.12 11.51 -17.15
N ALA A 33 19.57 11.97 -18.30
CA ALA A 33 18.27 12.65 -18.36
C ALA A 33 17.14 11.71 -17.87
N ALA A 34 17.06 10.49 -18.41
CA ALA A 34 16.07 9.50 -18.00
C ALA A 34 16.18 9.15 -16.52
N THR A 35 17.42 9.03 -15.98
CA THR A 35 17.64 8.79 -14.54
C THR A 35 17.13 9.96 -13.72
N LYS A 36 17.41 11.18 -14.12
CA LYS A 36 16.95 12.37 -13.42
C LYS A 36 15.43 12.45 -13.37
N GLU A 37 14.75 12.25 -14.48
CA GLU A 37 13.28 12.26 -14.53
C GLU A 37 12.65 11.18 -13.65
N TYR A 38 13.24 9.97 -13.63
CA TYR A 38 12.80 8.88 -12.78
C TYR A 38 12.93 9.20 -11.28
N GLU A 39 14.06 9.78 -10.88
CA GLU A 39 14.29 10.17 -9.48
C GLU A 39 13.49 11.42 -9.08
N ASP A 40 13.29 12.39 -9.98
CA ASP A 40 12.41 13.53 -9.75
C ASP A 40 10.94 13.07 -9.54
N ALA A 41 10.48 12.09 -10.32
CA ALA A 41 9.15 11.48 -10.11
C ALA A 41 9.05 10.79 -8.75
N ARG A 42 10.11 10.10 -8.32
CA ARG A 42 10.19 9.47 -7.00
C ARG A 42 10.10 10.50 -5.87
N GLU A 43 10.81 11.62 -6.02
CA GLU A 43 10.73 12.72 -5.05
C GLU A 43 9.33 13.34 -5.00
N THR A 44 8.70 13.55 -6.15
CA THR A 44 7.31 14.04 -6.23
C THR A 44 6.34 13.12 -5.47
N VAL A 45 6.46 11.80 -5.63
CA VAL A 45 5.63 10.84 -4.89
C VAL A 45 5.95 10.86 -3.40
N ARG A 46 7.24 10.95 -3.02
CA ARG A 46 7.65 11.10 -1.62
C ARG A 46 6.97 12.30 -0.96
N GLU A 47 6.98 13.46 -1.62
CA GLU A 47 6.32 14.66 -1.11
C GLU A 47 4.81 14.51 -1.06
N PHE A 48 4.20 13.91 -2.08
CA PHE A 48 2.76 13.72 -2.19
C PHE A 48 2.18 12.93 -1.00
N ILE A 49 2.89 11.91 -0.52
CA ILE A 49 2.44 11.09 0.60
C ILE A 49 3.15 11.43 1.93
N ASN A 50 4.00 12.46 1.96
CA ASN A 50 4.83 12.85 3.11
C ASN A 50 5.74 11.72 3.62
N ALA A 51 6.29 10.89 2.73
CA ALA A 51 7.25 9.86 3.11
C ALA A 51 8.58 10.46 3.61
N GLY A 52 9.32 9.72 4.43
CA GLY A 52 10.56 10.17 5.06
C GLY A 52 11.73 10.29 4.09
N SER A 53 11.78 9.41 3.09
CA SER A 53 12.89 9.32 2.14
C SER A 53 12.40 8.77 0.79
N THR A 54 13.06 9.18 -0.30
CA THR A 54 12.86 8.57 -1.63
C THR A 54 13.15 7.06 -1.65
N LYS A 55 13.97 6.57 -0.74
CA LYS A 55 14.26 5.13 -0.59
C LYS A 55 13.04 4.31 -0.15
N GLU A 56 12.02 4.96 0.42
CA GLU A 56 10.76 4.33 0.82
C GLU A 56 9.78 4.20 -0.36
N ILE A 57 10.06 4.88 -1.50
CA ILE A 57 9.18 4.86 -2.67
C ILE A 57 9.59 3.73 -3.62
N ILE A 58 8.68 2.82 -3.86
CA ILE A 58 8.86 1.70 -4.78
C ILE A 58 7.78 1.79 -5.87
N PHE A 59 8.21 1.96 -7.12
CA PHE A 59 7.28 1.95 -8.26
C PHE A 59 6.90 0.53 -8.63
N THR A 60 5.58 0.29 -8.69
CA THR A 60 4.96 -0.94 -9.16
C THR A 60 3.91 -0.60 -10.21
N ARG A 61 3.35 -1.60 -10.88
CA ARG A 61 2.33 -1.36 -11.92
C ARG A 61 1.01 -0.83 -11.37
N ASN A 62 0.68 -1.15 -10.12
CA ASN A 62 -0.55 -0.75 -9.45
C ASN A 62 -0.54 -1.18 -7.98
N THR A 63 -1.59 -0.81 -7.23
CA THR A 63 -1.81 -1.22 -5.82
C THR A 63 -1.76 -2.73 -5.64
N THR A 64 -2.37 -3.49 -6.54
CA THR A 64 -2.38 -4.97 -6.47
C THR A 64 -0.96 -5.54 -6.45
N GLU A 65 -0.09 -5.07 -7.35
CA GLU A 65 1.31 -5.50 -7.37
C GLU A 65 2.06 -5.04 -6.11
N GLY A 66 1.80 -3.82 -5.62
CA GLY A 66 2.39 -3.31 -4.39
C GLY A 66 2.08 -4.20 -3.19
N ILE A 67 0.80 -4.54 -2.98
CA ILE A 67 0.38 -5.43 -1.88
C ILE A 67 0.94 -6.85 -2.06
N ASN A 68 0.94 -7.38 -3.27
CA ASN A 68 1.58 -8.68 -3.55
C ASN A 68 3.08 -8.65 -3.26
N LEU A 69 3.76 -7.54 -3.59
CA LEU A 69 5.18 -7.39 -3.26
C LEU A 69 5.42 -7.47 -1.75
N VAL A 70 4.60 -6.82 -0.93
CA VAL A 70 4.68 -6.94 0.54
C VAL A 70 4.41 -8.39 0.98
N ALA A 71 3.39 -9.03 0.43
CA ALA A 71 3.07 -10.42 0.77
C ALA A 71 4.24 -11.37 0.44
N TYR A 72 4.82 -11.26 -0.76
CA TYR A 72 5.93 -12.12 -1.18
C TYR A 72 7.26 -11.81 -0.49
N SER A 73 7.58 -10.52 -0.29
CA SER A 73 8.87 -10.13 0.26
C SER A 73 8.89 -10.11 1.79
N TYR A 74 7.83 -9.63 2.44
CA TYR A 74 7.75 -9.52 3.89
C TYR A 74 7.01 -10.71 4.51
N ALA A 75 5.76 -10.97 4.13
CA ALA A 75 4.94 -11.96 4.83
C ALA A 75 5.53 -13.37 4.74
N LEU A 76 5.93 -13.83 3.55
CA LEU A 76 6.50 -15.19 3.40
C LEU A 76 7.81 -15.40 4.17
N ASN A 77 8.56 -14.33 4.45
CA ASN A 77 9.83 -14.43 5.18
C ASN A 77 9.70 -14.21 6.69
N ASN A 78 8.58 -13.68 7.16
CA ASN A 78 8.42 -13.31 8.57
C ASN A 78 7.29 -14.05 9.27
N LEU A 79 6.37 -14.69 8.53
CA LEU A 79 5.27 -15.45 9.11
C LEU A 79 5.61 -16.93 9.27
N LYS A 80 5.01 -17.53 10.29
CA LYS A 80 5.08 -18.98 10.59
C LYS A 80 3.73 -19.51 11.06
N ALA A 81 3.62 -20.81 11.19
CA ALA A 81 2.44 -21.45 11.72
C ALA A 81 2.11 -20.93 13.13
N GLY A 82 0.84 -20.56 13.33
CA GLY A 82 0.33 -19.96 14.57
C GLY A 82 0.27 -18.44 14.56
N ASP A 83 0.98 -17.76 13.64
CA ASP A 83 0.82 -16.32 13.44
C ASP A 83 -0.52 -15.99 12.77
N GLU A 84 -0.97 -14.76 12.90
CA GLU A 84 -2.24 -14.29 12.36
C GLU A 84 -2.04 -13.05 11.46
N ILE A 85 -2.85 -12.99 10.40
CA ILE A 85 -2.98 -11.82 9.52
C ILE A 85 -4.41 -11.32 9.67
N ALA A 86 -4.60 -10.09 10.16
CA ALA A 86 -5.91 -9.48 10.30
C ALA A 86 -6.23 -8.61 9.07
N VAL A 87 -7.40 -8.83 8.46
CA VAL A 87 -7.91 -8.05 7.32
C VAL A 87 -9.38 -7.73 7.55
N SER A 88 -9.87 -6.58 7.05
CA SER A 88 -11.31 -6.34 7.15
C SER A 88 -12.09 -7.17 6.13
N ILE A 89 -13.37 -7.45 6.41
CA ILE A 89 -14.24 -8.10 5.43
C ILE A 89 -14.58 -7.19 4.24
N MET A 90 -14.31 -5.89 4.35
CA MET A 90 -14.60 -4.88 3.33
C MET A 90 -13.50 -4.70 2.29
N GLU A 91 -12.41 -5.47 2.41
CA GLU A 91 -11.25 -5.27 1.54
C GLU A 91 -11.54 -5.59 0.08
N HIS A 92 -10.93 -4.83 -0.80
CA HIS A 92 -10.83 -5.22 -2.20
C HIS A 92 -10.03 -6.52 -2.34
N HIS A 93 -10.34 -7.36 -3.33
CA HIS A 93 -9.62 -8.62 -3.56
C HIS A 93 -8.10 -8.47 -3.59
N SER A 94 -7.59 -7.32 -4.07
CA SER A 94 -6.16 -7.00 -4.07
C SER A 94 -5.54 -7.02 -2.67
N ASN A 95 -6.35 -6.74 -1.63
CA ASN A 95 -5.93 -6.72 -0.22
C ASN A 95 -6.52 -7.89 0.60
N ILE A 96 -6.97 -8.95 -0.07
CA ILE A 96 -7.37 -10.23 0.56
C ILE A 96 -6.55 -11.39 0.02
N LEU A 97 -6.52 -11.55 -1.32
CA LEU A 97 -5.94 -12.74 -1.95
C LEU A 97 -4.45 -12.93 -1.66
N PRO A 98 -3.61 -11.88 -1.64
CA PRO A 98 -2.21 -12.02 -1.27
C PRO A 98 -2.02 -12.57 0.15
N TRP A 99 -2.87 -12.13 1.09
CA TRP A 99 -2.83 -12.58 2.48
C TRP A 99 -3.33 -14.01 2.66
N GLN A 100 -4.36 -14.41 1.91
CA GLN A 100 -4.81 -15.83 1.85
C GLN A 100 -3.69 -16.73 1.33
N MET A 101 -2.99 -16.29 0.30
CA MET A 101 -1.82 -17.01 -0.25
C MET A 101 -0.71 -17.10 0.79
N ALA A 102 -0.33 -15.98 1.42
CA ALA A 102 0.72 -15.95 2.44
C ALA A 102 0.36 -16.86 3.63
N ALA A 103 -0.87 -16.77 4.15
CA ALA A 103 -1.35 -17.62 5.24
C ALA A 103 -1.25 -19.11 4.88
N ARG A 104 -1.69 -19.50 3.66
CA ARG A 104 -1.61 -20.89 3.18
C ARG A 104 -0.16 -21.39 3.10
N MET A 105 0.76 -20.56 2.62
CA MET A 105 2.15 -20.95 2.42
C MET A 105 2.95 -21.03 3.72
N THR A 106 2.63 -20.20 4.70
CA THR A 106 3.36 -20.12 5.98
C THR A 106 2.73 -20.93 7.12
N GLY A 107 1.47 -21.36 6.94
CA GLY A 107 0.68 -21.97 8.00
C GLY A 107 0.09 -20.95 8.99
N ALA A 108 0.19 -19.67 8.70
CA ALA A 108 -0.46 -18.61 9.46
C ALA A 108 -1.99 -18.65 9.23
N LYS A 109 -2.74 -17.97 10.08
CA LYS A 109 -4.20 -17.85 9.98
C LYS A 109 -4.58 -16.49 9.42
N LEU A 110 -5.63 -16.46 8.58
CA LEU A 110 -6.28 -15.21 8.19
C LEU A 110 -7.47 -14.97 9.14
N VAL A 111 -7.46 -13.81 9.78
CA VAL A 111 -8.51 -13.34 10.70
C VAL A 111 -9.27 -12.21 10.00
N TYR A 112 -10.58 -12.34 9.89
CA TYR A 112 -11.43 -11.32 9.31
C TYR A 112 -12.00 -10.42 10.41
N LEU A 113 -11.75 -9.11 10.27
CA LEU A 113 -12.36 -8.07 11.08
C LEU A 113 -13.74 -7.76 10.49
N ASP A 114 -14.78 -8.05 11.22
CA ASP A 114 -16.16 -7.76 10.81
C ASP A 114 -16.41 -6.24 10.86
N CYS A 115 -17.43 -5.74 10.19
CA CYS A 115 -17.81 -4.34 10.24
C CYS A 115 -19.25 -4.17 10.69
N GLU A 116 -19.56 -3.00 11.24
CA GLU A 116 -20.92 -2.61 11.56
C GLU A 116 -21.75 -2.40 10.29
N LYS A 117 -23.07 -2.27 10.42
CA LYS A 117 -23.98 -2.09 9.28
C LYS A 117 -23.68 -0.84 8.43
N ASP A 118 -23.05 0.16 9.02
CA ASP A 118 -22.63 1.39 8.35
C ASP A 118 -21.21 1.30 7.74
N GLY A 119 -20.55 0.14 7.87
CA GLY A 119 -19.21 -0.11 7.35
C GLY A 119 -18.08 0.34 8.30
N THR A 120 -18.37 0.74 9.54
CA THR A 120 -17.34 1.10 10.51
C THR A 120 -16.72 -0.13 11.15
N LEU A 121 -15.44 -0.04 11.50
CA LEU A 121 -14.75 -1.03 12.33
C LEU A 121 -14.81 -0.57 13.78
N SER A 122 -15.62 -1.25 14.61
CA SER A 122 -15.78 -0.90 16.02
C SER A 122 -14.53 -1.25 16.82
N ASP A 123 -14.38 -0.59 17.98
CA ASP A 123 -13.27 -0.84 18.89
C ASP A 123 -13.28 -2.27 19.40
N GLU A 124 -14.45 -2.83 19.59
CA GLU A 124 -14.67 -4.20 20.01
C GLU A 124 -14.18 -5.18 18.94
N THR A 125 -14.52 -4.94 17.67
CA THR A 125 -14.04 -5.76 16.55
C THR A 125 -12.53 -5.70 16.41
N LEU A 126 -11.96 -4.51 16.48
CA LEU A 126 -10.51 -4.32 16.40
C LEU A 126 -9.78 -5.02 17.56
N ALA A 127 -10.28 -4.87 18.79
CA ALA A 127 -9.68 -5.49 19.97
C ALA A 127 -9.82 -7.02 19.98
N ALA A 128 -10.89 -7.56 19.41
CA ALA A 128 -11.09 -9.00 19.28
C ALA A 128 -10.22 -9.64 18.19
N GLY A 129 -9.96 -8.90 17.09
CA GLY A 129 -9.25 -9.42 15.93
C GLY A 129 -7.75 -9.11 15.88
N ILE A 130 -7.26 -8.16 16.70
CA ILE A 130 -5.83 -7.80 16.79
C ILE A 130 -5.31 -8.20 18.18
N ASN A 131 -4.43 -9.19 18.22
CA ASN A 131 -3.94 -9.79 19.45
C ASN A 131 -2.44 -10.14 19.35
N GLU A 132 -1.85 -10.76 20.35
CA GLU A 132 -0.42 -11.10 20.43
C GLU A 132 0.07 -12.06 19.32
N HIS A 133 -0.82 -12.80 18.69
CA HIS A 133 -0.52 -13.67 17.56
C HIS A 133 -0.54 -12.92 16.23
N THR A 134 -1.17 -11.75 16.17
CA THR A 134 -1.24 -10.92 14.97
C THR A 134 0.16 -10.42 14.61
N LYS A 135 0.56 -10.59 13.35
CA LYS A 135 1.85 -10.12 12.80
C LYS A 135 1.66 -9.14 11.65
N ILE A 136 0.52 -9.16 11.01
CA ILE A 136 0.17 -8.23 9.94
C ILE A 136 -1.27 -7.80 10.13
N VAL A 137 -1.52 -6.49 10.05
CA VAL A 137 -2.85 -5.91 9.92
C VAL A 137 -2.91 -5.21 8.56
N ALA A 138 -3.83 -5.63 7.69
CA ALA A 138 -3.95 -5.07 6.35
C ALA A 138 -5.38 -4.58 6.12
N VAL A 139 -5.56 -3.26 5.98
CA VAL A 139 -6.88 -2.63 5.79
C VAL A 139 -6.84 -1.53 4.74
N GLY A 140 -7.96 -1.37 4.03
CA GLY A 140 -8.19 -0.24 3.14
C GLY A 140 -8.43 1.04 3.94
N HIS A 141 -7.77 2.14 3.55
CA HIS A 141 -8.02 3.45 4.17
C HIS A 141 -9.43 3.94 3.86
N VAL A 142 -9.89 3.74 2.62
CA VAL A 142 -11.26 4.04 2.19
C VAL A 142 -11.81 2.83 1.44
N SER A 143 -12.99 2.36 1.84
CA SER A 143 -13.65 1.24 1.17
C SER A 143 -14.05 1.60 -0.26
N ASN A 144 -13.69 0.76 -1.22
CA ASN A 144 -14.06 0.94 -2.63
C ASN A 144 -15.56 0.70 -2.90
N VAL A 145 -16.27 0.07 -2.00
CA VAL A 145 -17.71 -0.25 -2.13
C VAL A 145 -18.56 0.68 -1.27
N LEU A 146 -18.20 0.82 0.01
CA LEU A 146 -19.01 1.56 0.99
C LEU A 146 -18.61 3.04 1.09
N GLY A 147 -17.38 3.40 0.70
CA GLY A 147 -16.87 4.76 0.82
C GLY A 147 -16.57 5.18 2.27
N CYS A 148 -16.70 4.29 3.24
CA CYS A 148 -16.34 4.57 4.62
C CYS A 148 -14.83 4.74 4.76
N VAL A 149 -14.42 5.66 5.64
CA VAL A 149 -13.02 5.96 5.94
C VAL A 149 -12.65 5.22 7.22
N ASN A 150 -11.68 4.31 7.13
CA ASN A 150 -11.19 3.58 8.29
C ASN A 150 -10.19 4.42 9.10
N PRO A 151 -10.20 4.31 10.44
CA PRO A 151 -9.29 5.04 11.34
C PRO A 151 -7.89 4.39 11.35
N VAL A 152 -7.18 4.42 10.20
CA VAL A 152 -5.92 3.68 9.99
C VAL A 152 -4.84 4.02 11.01
N LYS A 153 -4.74 5.26 11.47
CA LYS A 153 -3.81 5.66 12.54
C LYS A 153 -4.09 4.93 13.86
N LYS A 154 -5.35 4.79 14.23
CA LYS A 154 -5.76 4.04 15.43
C LYS A 154 -5.47 2.55 15.25
N ILE A 155 -5.79 2.01 14.08
CA ILE A 155 -5.53 0.60 13.76
C ILE A 155 -4.04 0.31 13.77
N ALA A 156 -3.20 1.20 13.23
CA ALA A 156 -1.74 1.10 13.27
C ALA A 156 -1.22 1.06 14.72
N ALA A 157 -1.71 1.96 15.57
CA ALA A 157 -1.33 1.96 16.98
C ALA A 157 -1.69 0.64 17.70
N MET A 158 -2.85 0.05 17.39
CA MET A 158 -3.25 -1.26 17.94
C MET A 158 -2.38 -2.40 17.36
N ALA A 159 -2.10 -2.38 16.06
CA ALA A 159 -1.22 -3.33 15.41
C ALA A 159 0.18 -3.32 16.04
N HIS A 160 0.79 -2.15 16.17
CA HIS A 160 2.11 -1.97 16.77
C HIS A 160 2.14 -2.39 18.24
N ALA A 161 1.09 -2.09 19.01
CA ALA A 161 0.98 -2.55 20.40
C ALA A 161 0.93 -4.08 20.52
N ALA A 162 0.39 -4.77 19.50
CA ALA A 162 0.39 -6.24 19.41
C ALA A 162 1.70 -6.82 18.80
N GLY A 163 2.63 -5.98 18.37
CA GLY A 163 3.87 -6.37 17.68
C GLY A 163 3.67 -6.76 16.21
N ALA A 164 2.60 -6.28 15.60
CA ALA A 164 2.27 -6.46 14.18
C ALA A 164 2.68 -5.24 13.36
N ILE A 165 2.85 -5.42 12.05
CA ILE A 165 2.99 -4.33 11.09
C ILE A 165 1.63 -3.90 10.55
N MET A 166 1.55 -2.64 10.09
CA MET A 166 0.37 -2.05 9.45
C MET A 166 0.58 -1.87 7.95
N VAL A 167 -0.29 -2.49 7.16
CA VAL A 167 -0.36 -2.36 5.69
C VAL A 167 -1.64 -1.63 5.31
N VAL A 168 -1.50 -0.52 4.58
CA VAL A 168 -2.63 0.32 4.17
C VAL A 168 -2.85 0.22 2.66
N ASP A 169 -4.03 -0.21 2.23
CA ASP A 169 -4.50 -0.04 0.86
C ASP A 169 -5.09 1.37 0.73
N ALA A 170 -4.37 2.26 0.06
CA ALA A 170 -4.76 3.64 -0.15
C ALA A 170 -5.26 3.90 -1.59
N ALA A 171 -5.66 2.87 -2.35
CA ALA A 171 -6.12 3.00 -3.72
C ALA A 171 -7.28 4.00 -3.87
N GLN A 172 -8.20 4.02 -2.90
CA GLN A 172 -9.35 4.94 -2.92
C GLN A 172 -9.08 6.24 -2.18
N SER A 173 -8.14 6.29 -1.26
CA SER A 173 -7.86 7.52 -0.50
C SER A 173 -6.87 8.45 -1.20
N ALA A 174 -5.82 7.92 -1.82
CA ALA A 174 -4.77 8.72 -2.45
C ALA A 174 -5.29 9.73 -3.51
N PRO A 175 -6.27 9.39 -4.37
CA PRO A 175 -6.81 10.35 -5.33
C PRO A 175 -7.82 11.36 -4.73
N HIS A 176 -8.31 11.14 -3.50
CA HIS A 176 -9.44 11.90 -2.97
C HIS A 176 -9.11 12.71 -1.72
N MET A 177 -8.05 12.39 -1.01
CA MET A 177 -7.70 13.06 0.25
C MET A 177 -6.18 13.13 0.43
N LYS A 178 -5.74 14.06 1.27
CA LYS A 178 -4.31 14.18 1.60
C LYS A 178 -3.85 12.93 2.34
N ILE A 179 -2.78 12.35 1.85
CA ILE A 179 -2.09 11.22 2.50
C ILE A 179 -0.89 11.76 3.28
N ASP A 180 -0.75 11.27 4.51
CA ASP A 180 0.40 11.51 5.36
C ASP A 180 0.81 10.20 6.01
N VAL A 181 1.77 9.51 5.40
CA VAL A 181 2.18 8.17 5.86
C VAL A 181 2.81 8.18 7.25
N LYS A 182 3.42 9.31 7.64
CA LYS A 182 4.01 9.47 8.98
C LYS A 182 2.94 9.62 10.04
N ASP A 183 1.89 10.40 9.75
CA ASP A 183 0.76 10.56 10.68
C ASP A 183 -0.08 9.28 10.79
N MET A 184 -0.22 8.53 9.70
CA MET A 184 -0.89 7.22 9.69
C MET A 184 -0.12 6.15 10.45
N ASP A 185 1.20 6.32 10.61
CA ASP A 185 2.12 5.33 11.19
C ASP A 185 2.05 3.98 10.46
N ALA A 186 1.94 4.01 9.12
CA ALA A 186 1.86 2.84 8.27
C ALA A 186 3.26 2.31 7.94
N ASP A 187 3.49 1.01 8.11
CA ASP A 187 4.74 0.35 7.71
C ASP A 187 4.81 0.18 6.18
N PHE A 188 3.67 -0.11 5.57
CA PHE A 188 3.51 -0.19 4.12
C PHE A 188 2.23 0.51 3.69
N LEU A 189 2.32 1.28 2.61
CA LEU A 189 1.17 1.90 1.97
C LEU A 189 1.24 1.65 0.48
N ALA A 190 0.14 1.19 -0.12
CA ALA A 190 0.05 0.93 -1.55
C ALA A 190 -1.11 1.73 -2.17
N PHE A 191 -0.85 2.35 -3.32
CA PHE A 191 -1.87 3.03 -4.11
C PHE A 191 -1.54 2.99 -5.61
N SER A 192 -2.47 3.43 -6.43
CA SER A 192 -2.31 3.51 -7.89
C SER A 192 -2.29 4.96 -8.35
N GLY A 193 -1.50 5.26 -9.36
CA GLY A 193 -1.39 6.60 -9.93
C GLY A 193 -2.47 6.97 -10.96
N HIS A 194 -3.54 6.16 -11.07
CA HIS A 194 -4.64 6.42 -12.03
C HIS A 194 -5.75 7.27 -11.50
#